data_8bde4b7270595412a136db293bc2acbe
#
_entry.id   8bde4b7270595412a136db293bc2acbe
#
_cell.length_a   1.000
_cell.length_b   1.000
_cell.length_c   1.000
_cell.angle_alpha   90.00
_cell.angle_beta   90.00
_cell.angle_gamma   90.00
#
_symmetry.space_group_name_H-M   'P 1'
#
loop_
_entity.id
_entity.type
_entity.pdbx_description
1 polymer ?
#
loop_
_entity_poly.entity_id
_entity_poly.type
_entity_poly.pdbx_seq_one_letter_code
_entity_poly.pdbx_strand_id
1 'polypeptide(L)'
;MEKNVVSVRPDTPLSEAAAVLAKHGFDGVPVMDEQNTLCGILTEYDLISKGSAIHLPTFQKILENMPVFSKDKKEFQSDVAEVANMKVRAVMNDDPLTLSHDATYEEAVTAFREHHRVNPIPVIDKDRKVIGVVSRFDVLKPLRAIADTTNNQ
;
A
#
# COMPACT_ATOMS: atom_id res chain seq x y z
N MET A 1 12.57 7.46 -6.50
CA MET A 1 12.39 7.01 -5.11
C MET A 1 11.90 8.19 -4.26
N GLU A 2 10.81 8.01 -3.54
CA GLU A 2 10.31 8.95 -2.53
C GLU A 2 10.99 8.64 -1.18
N LYS A 3 11.60 9.67 -0.57
CA LYS A 3 12.32 9.55 0.71
C LYS A 3 11.45 9.88 1.92
N ASN A 4 10.39 10.68 1.72
CA ASN A 4 9.41 10.95 2.78
C ASN A 4 8.41 9.80 2.82
N VAL A 5 8.79 8.71 3.46
CA VAL A 5 7.99 7.48 3.47
C VAL A 5 6.80 7.64 4.41
N VAL A 6 5.61 7.65 3.86
CA VAL A 6 4.37 7.44 4.63
C VAL A 6 4.23 5.96 4.92
N SER A 7 4.02 5.60 6.15
CA SER A 7 3.95 4.21 6.62
C SER A 7 2.90 4.03 7.70
N VAL A 8 2.58 2.79 8.02
CA VAL A 8 1.73 2.41 9.14
C VAL A 8 2.47 1.44 10.06
N ARG A 9 1.93 1.21 11.26
CA ARG A 9 2.48 0.25 12.22
C ARG A 9 1.73 -1.09 12.13
N PRO A 10 2.35 -2.22 12.55
CA PRO A 10 1.68 -3.51 12.58
C PRO A 10 0.40 -3.50 13.42
N ASP A 11 0.36 -2.69 14.47
CA ASP A 11 -0.79 -2.57 15.39
C ASP A 11 -1.78 -1.47 15.01
N THR A 12 -1.55 -0.77 13.89
CA THR A 12 -2.49 0.22 13.37
C THR A 12 -3.81 -0.48 13.01
N PRO A 13 -4.98 0.09 13.38
CA PRO A 13 -6.28 -0.40 12.91
C PRO A 13 -6.40 -0.30 11.39
N LEU A 14 -7.04 -1.27 10.74
CA LEU A 14 -7.23 -1.26 9.28
C LEU A 14 -7.99 -0.03 8.79
N SER A 15 -8.95 0.47 9.56
CA SER A 15 -9.67 1.72 9.24
C SER A 15 -8.74 2.92 9.11
N GLU A 16 -7.77 3.03 10.00
CA GLU A 16 -6.77 4.09 9.97
C GLU A 16 -5.79 3.92 8.80
N ALA A 17 -5.33 2.69 8.57
CA ALA A 17 -4.44 2.39 7.44
C ALA A 17 -5.15 2.63 6.10
N ALA A 18 -6.42 2.25 5.96
CA ALA A 18 -7.23 2.55 4.78
C ALA A 18 -7.39 4.06 4.55
N ALA A 19 -7.58 4.83 5.63
CA ALA A 19 -7.66 6.29 5.54
C ALA A 19 -6.32 6.90 5.07
N VAL A 20 -5.18 6.34 5.48
CA VAL A 20 -3.85 6.77 5.00
C VAL A 20 -3.72 6.51 3.50
N LEU A 21 -4.06 5.31 3.02
CA LEU A 21 -4.04 4.98 1.59
C LEU A 21 -4.92 5.94 0.78
N ALA A 22 -6.17 6.12 1.21
CA ALA A 22 -7.14 6.98 0.52
C ALA A 22 -6.71 8.45 0.49
N LYS A 23 -6.22 8.99 1.62
CA LYS A 23 -5.78 10.38 1.73
C LYS A 23 -4.65 10.71 0.77
N HIS A 24 -3.73 9.78 0.56
CA HIS A 24 -2.54 9.99 -0.26
C HIS A 24 -2.69 9.45 -1.68
N GLY A 25 -3.77 8.71 -1.99
CA GLY A 25 -3.95 8.04 -3.27
C GLY A 25 -2.87 6.97 -3.52
N PHE A 26 -2.46 6.25 -2.47
CA PHE A 26 -1.43 5.24 -2.56
C PHE A 26 -2.03 3.86 -2.78
N ASP A 27 -1.40 3.07 -3.65
CA ASP A 27 -1.76 1.66 -3.85
C ASP A 27 -1.28 0.76 -2.69
N GLY A 28 -0.33 1.26 -1.89
CA GLY A 28 0.21 0.55 -0.74
C GLY A 28 1.16 1.40 0.09
N VAL A 29 1.40 0.97 1.32
CA VAL A 29 2.32 1.61 2.26
C VAL A 29 3.18 0.58 2.99
N PRO A 30 4.45 0.86 3.26
CA PRO A 30 5.27 0.04 4.13
C PRO A 30 4.69 -0.03 5.54
N VAL A 31 4.80 -1.21 6.14
CA VAL A 31 4.51 -1.45 7.56
C VAL A 31 5.84 -1.52 8.30
N MET A 32 6.07 -0.63 9.25
CA MET A 32 7.34 -0.49 9.95
C MET A 32 7.15 -0.52 11.45
N ASP A 33 8.16 -1.03 12.16
CA ASP A 33 8.25 -0.92 13.62
C ASP A 33 8.71 0.47 14.09
N GLU A 34 8.88 0.65 15.39
CA GLU A 34 9.31 1.91 15.99
C GLU A 34 10.74 2.31 15.59
N GLN A 35 11.56 1.35 15.17
CA GLN A 35 12.94 1.54 14.72
C GLN A 35 13.03 1.77 13.21
N ASN A 36 11.89 1.91 12.52
CA ASN A 36 11.75 2.01 11.06
C ASN A 36 12.21 0.75 10.30
N THR A 37 12.25 -0.40 10.97
CA THR A 37 12.53 -1.69 10.34
C THR A 37 11.28 -2.17 9.59
N LEU A 38 11.48 -2.67 8.38
CA LEU A 38 10.39 -3.18 7.56
C LEU A 38 9.79 -4.45 8.18
N CYS A 39 8.51 -4.39 8.55
CA CYS A 39 7.71 -5.53 9.03
C CYS A 39 6.89 -6.18 7.91
N GLY A 40 6.57 -5.41 6.87
CA GLY A 40 5.73 -5.87 5.77
C GLY A 40 5.28 -4.71 4.88
N ILE A 41 4.32 -5.00 4.02
CA ILE A 41 3.62 -4.01 3.20
C ILE A 41 2.12 -4.26 3.27
N LEU A 42 1.35 -3.19 3.31
CA LEU A 42 -0.10 -3.22 3.17
C LEU A 42 -0.47 -2.55 1.85
N THR A 43 -1.16 -3.28 0.98
CA THR A 43 -1.65 -2.77 -0.29
C THR A 43 -3.17 -2.82 -0.37
N GLU A 44 -3.78 -2.06 -1.27
CA GLU A 44 -5.21 -2.18 -1.58
C GLU A 44 -5.57 -3.60 -2.02
N TYR A 45 -4.66 -4.28 -2.73
CA TYR A 45 -4.85 -5.68 -3.13
C TYR A 45 -4.96 -6.61 -1.92
N ASP A 46 -4.15 -6.44 -0.88
CA ASP A 46 -4.24 -7.23 0.36
C ASP A 46 -5.57 -7.00 1.05
N LEU A 47 -6.02 -5.76 1.09
CA LEU A 47 -7.32 -5.39 1.66
C LEU A 47 -8.47 -6.04 0.89
N ILE A 48 -8.40 -6.08 -0.44
CA ILE A 48 -9.44 -6.69 -1.28
C ILE A 48 -9.36 -8.22 -1.23
N SER A 49 -8.18 -8.82 -1.36
CA SER A 49 -8.00 -10.26 -1.48
C SER A 49 -8.14 -11.02 -0.17
N LYS A 50 -7.59 -10.49 0.91
CA LYS A 50 -7.69 -11.09 2.26
C LYS A 50 -8.96 -10.64 2.98
N GLY A 51 -9.49 -9.48 2.63
CA GLY A 51 -10.83 -9.03 3.03
C GLY A 51 -11.96 -9.80 2.35
N SER A 52 -11.68 -10.68 1.38
CA SER A 52 -12.70 -11.52 0.74
C SER A 52 -13.22 -12.65 1.65
N ALA A 53 -12.53 -12.99 2.74
CA ALA A 53 -13.11 -13.74 3.85
C ALA A 53 -14.12 -12.88 4.66
N ILE A 54 -14.10 -11.59 4.46
CA ILE A 54 -14.98 -10.56 5.03
C ILE A 54 -15.69 -9.95 3.81
N HIS A 55 -16.97 -10.22 3.64
CA HIS A 55 -17.80 -9.82 2.49
C HIS A 55 -17.30 -8.55 1.76
N LEU A 56 -16.74 -8.72 0.57
CA LEU A 56 -16.23 -7.66 -0.33
C LEU A 56 -17.12 -6.41 -0.43
N PRO A 57 -18.48 -6.51 -0.47
CA PRO A 57 -19.35 -5.34 -0.48
C PRO A 57 -19.20 -4.45 0.74
N THR A 58 -18.83 -5.01 1.89
CA THR A 58 -18.67 -4.29 3.15
C THR A 58 -17.45 -3.39 3.12
N PHE A 59 -16.34 -3.89 2.61
CA PHE A 59 -15.08 -3.15 2.55
C PHE A 59 -15.14 -2.01 1.52
N GLN A 60 -15.69 -2.27 0.33
CA GLN A 60 -15.91 -1.23 -0.68
C GLN A 60 -16.80 -0.09 -0.14
N LYS A 61 -17.84 -0.41 0.62
CA LYS A 61 -18.73 0.60 1.23
C LYS A 61 -18.06 1.40 2.34
N ILE A 62 -17.11 0.82 3.08
CA ILE A 62 -16.28 1.57 4.04
C ILE A 62 -15.40 2.59 3.30
N LEU A 63 -14.76 2.18 2.21
CA LEU A 63 -13.91 3.05 1.39
C LEU A 63 -14.70 4.16 0.68
N GLU A 64 -15.91 3.87 0.26
CA GLU A 64 -16.77 4.80 -0.49
C GLU A 64 -17.59 5.74 0.39
N ASN A 65 -17.54 5.62 1.73
CA ASN A 65 -18.32 6.43 2.68
C ASN A 65 -19.83 6.50 2.35
N MET A 66 -20.40 5.44 1.75
CA MET A 66 -21.79 5.44 1.32
C MET A 66 -22.75 5.12 2.45
N PRO A 67 -23.85 5.89 2.61
CA PRO A 67 -24.88 5.56 3.57
C PRO A 67 -25.58 4.24 3.18
N VAL A 68 -25.56 3.26 4.07
CA VAL A 68 -26.20 1.97 3.86
C VAL A 68 -27.67 2.06 4.22
N PHE A 69 -28.54 2.02 3.23
CA PHE A 69 -29.97 1.91 3.39
C PHE A 69 -30.41 0.44 3.17
N SER A 70 -30.30 -0.41 4.19
CA SER A 70 -30.90 -1.74 4.14
C SER A 70 -31.30 -2.26 5.51
N LYS A 71 -32.20 -3.27 5.50
CA LYS A 71 -32.75 -3.90 6.70
C LYS A 71 -31.69 -4.65 7.54
N ASP A 72 -30.54 -5.01 6.97
CA ASP A 72 -29.47 -5.78 7.61
C ASP A 72 -28.40 -4.88 8.25
N LYS A 73 -28.79 -3.68 8.64
CA LYS A 73 -27.92 -2.63 9.16
C LYS A 73 -27.12 -3.04 10.40
N LYS A 74 -27.66 -3.93 11.25
CA LYS A 74 -26.98 -4.35 12.49
C LYS A 74 -25.87 -5.36 12.23
N GLU A 75 -26.09 -6.38 11.41
CA GLU A 75 -25.05 -7.35 11.03
C GLU A 75 -23.94 -6.66 10.24
N PHE A 76 -24.33 -5.83 9.25
CA PHE A 76 -23.38 -5.04 8.49
C PHE A 76 -22.53 -4.11 9.36
N GLN A 77 -23.10 -3.43 10.35
CA GLN A 77 -22.34 -2.56 11.26
C GLN A 77 -21.40 -3.37 12.16
N SER A 78 -21.78 -4.59 12.56
CA SER A 78 -20.92 -5.48 13.34
C SER A 78 -19.71 -5.93 12.51
N ASP A 79 -19.95 -6.37 11.29
CA ASP A 79 -18.87 -6.83 10.36
C ASP A 79 -17.94 -5.68 10.00
N VAL A 80 -18.47 -4.49 9.73
CA VAL A 80 -17.67 -3.27 9.49
C VAL A 80 -16.82 -2.91 10.69
N ALA A 81 -17.38 -2.98 11.89
CA ALA A 81 -16.65 -2.65 13.12
C ALA A 81 -15.53 -3.69 13.39
N GLU A 82 -15.79 -4.97 13.12
CA GLU A 82 -14.79 -6.03 13.27
C GLU A 82 -13.62 -5.81 12.33
N VAL A 83 -13.89 -5.57 11.04
CA VAL A 83 -12.86 -5.28 10.03
C VAL A 83 -12.11 -4.01 10.38
N ALA A 84 -12.82 -2.95 10.74
CA ALA A 84 -12.22 -1.65 11.06
C ALA A 84 -11.24 -1.74 12.25
N ASN A 85 -11.51 -2.64 13.19
CA ASN A 85 -10.67 -2.86 14.37
C ASN A 85 -9.58 -3.92 14.18
N MET A 86 -9.59 -4.67 13.08
CA MET A 86 -8.47 -5.58 12.76
C MET A 86 -7.16 -4.79 12.69
N LYS A 87 -6.07 -5.45 13.06
CA LYS A 87 -4.73 -4.85 12.99
C LYS A 87 -4.11 -5.11 11.62
N VAL A 88 -3.33 -4.16 11.14
CA VAL A 88 -2.58 -4.26 9.87
C VAL A 88 -1.81 -5.57 9.77
N ARG A 89 -1.19 -6.02 10.85
CA ARG A 89 -0.42 -7.30 10.90
C ARG A 89 -1.23 -8.53 10.49
N ALA A 90 -2.56 -8.51 10.67
CA ALA A 90 -3.42 -9.63 10.32
C ALA A 90 -3.66 -9.76 8.80
N VAL A 91 -3.40 -8.68 8.05
CA VAL A 91 -3.74 -8.56 6.63
C VAL A 91 -2.53 -8.30 5.75
N MET A 92 -1.51 -7.61 6.26
CA MET A 92 -0.31 -7.24 5.52
C MET A 92 0.40 -8.46 4.89
N ASN A 93 1.16 -8.20 3.84
CA ASN A 93 2.17 -9.14 3.38
C ASN A 93 3.43 -8.95 4.23
N ASP A 94 3.83 -9.96 4.99
CA ASP A 94 4.97 -9.95 5.91
C ASP A 94 6.30 -10.34 5.25
N ASP A 95 6.26 -10.78 3.98
CA ASP A 95 7.44 -11.04 3.15
C ASP A 95 7.36 -10.24 1.83
N PRO A 96 7.43 -8.90 1.89
CA PRO A 96 7.30 -8.06 0.72
C PRO A 96 8.56 -8.10 -0.15
N LEU A 97 8.37 -7.96 -1.47
CA LEU A 97 9.46 -7.65 -2.36
C LEU A 97 10.12 -6.33 -1.95
N THR A 98 11.44 -6.31 -1.88
CA THR A 98 12.22 -5.13 -1.53
C THR A 98 13.32 -4.86 -2.56
N LEU A 99 13.76 -3.62 -2.62
CA LEU A 99 14.99 -3.24 -3.34
C LEU A 99 16.07 -2.83 -2.33
N SER A 100 17.31 -3.14 -2.65
CA SER A 100 18.45 -2.62 -1.90
C SER A 100 18.63 -1.11 -2.18
N HIS A 101 19.28 -0.41 -1.25
CA HIS A 101 19.57 1.03 -1.40
C HIS A 101 20.49 1.34 -2.57
N ASP A 102 21.29 0.38 -3.02
CA ASP A 102 22.20 0.45 -4.17
C ASP A 102 21.62 -0.18 -5.44
N ALA A 103 20.33 -0.58 -5.42
CA ALA A 103 19.68 -1.12 -6.60
C ALA A 103 19.65 -0.09 -7.75
N THR A 104 19.95 -0.58 -8.93
CA THR A 104 19.95 0.21 -10.16
C THR A 104 18.50 0.48 -10.65
N TYR A 105 18.37 1.46 -11.54
CA TYR A 105 17.10 1.72 -12.22
C TYR A 105 16.61 0.48 -13.00
N GLU A 106 17.52 -0.24 -13.66
CA GLU A 106 17.19 -1.44 -14.44
C GLU A 106 16.67 -2.58 -13.55
N GLU A 107 17.24 -2.76 -12.37
CA GLU A 107 16.74 -3.72 -11.38
C GLU A 107 15.33 -3.34 -10.88
N ALA A 108 15.09 -2.06 -10.63
CA ALA A 108 13.75 -1.59 -10.26
C ALA A 108 12.72 -1.83 -11.37
N VAL A 109 13.07 -1.55 -12.63
CA VAL A 109 12.20 -1.82 -13.79
C VAL A 109 11.92 -3.32 -13.92
N THR A 110 12.94 -4.16 -13.75
CA THR A 110 12.83 -5.62 -13.81
C THR A 110 11.92 -6.15 -12.71
N ALA A 111 12.08 -5.65 -11.48
CA ALA A 111 11.24 -6.01 -10.35
C ALA A 111 9.74 -5.76 -10.64
N PHE A 112 9.39 -4.59 -11.19
CA PHE A 112 8.01 -4.29 -11.56
C PHE A 112 7.49 -5.09 -12.76
N ARG A 113 8.37 -5.46 -13.69
CA ARG A 113 8.02 -6.29 -14.84
C ARG A 113 7.67 -7.72 -14.43
N GLU A 114 8.42 -8.27 -13.49
CA GLU A 114 8.25 -9.65 -13.02
C GLU A 114 7.15 -9.78 -11.97
N HIS A 115 6.87 -8.71 -11.22
CA HIS A 115 5.91 -8.70 -10.11
C HIS A 115 4.76 -7.70 -10.35
N HIS A 116 3.81 -8.06 -11.20
CA HIS A 116 2.74 -7.15 -11.66
C HIS A 116 1.81 -6.61 -10.58
N ARG A 117 1.72 -7.29 -9.44
CA ARG A 117 0.80 -6.93 -8.33
C ARG A 117 1.48 -6.16 -7.21
N VAL A 118 2.77 -5.90 -7.34
CA VAL A 118 3.53 -5.20 -6.30
C VAL A 118 3.61 -3.71 -6.67
N ASN A 119 3.12 -2.85 -5.79
CA ASN A 119 3.27 -1.40 -5.86
C ASN A 119 2.85 -0.77 -4.52
N PRO A 120 3.69 0.05 -3.88
CA PRO A 120 5.09 0.32 -4.20
C PRO A 120 6.04 -0.80 -3.75
N ILE A 121 7.33 -0.68 -4.08
CA ILE A 121 8.40 -1.55 -3.55
C ILE A 121 9.20 -0.74 -2.51
N PRO A 122 9.29 -1.21 -1.26
CA PRO A 122 10.16 -0.60 -0.25
C PRO A 122 11.63 -0.73 -0.62
N VAL A 123 12.38 0.34 -0.40
CA VAL A 123 13.85 0.35 -0.50
C VAL A 123 14.42 0.29 0.89
N ILE A 124 15.29 -0.68 1.14
CA ILE A 124 15.85 -0.96 2.46
C ILE A 124 17.37 -0.87 2.46
N ASP A 125 17.91 -0.55 3.62
CA ASP A 125 19.33 -0.66 3.88
C ASP A 125 19.73 -2.07 4.38
N LYS A 126 21.00 -2.23 4.76
CA LYS A 126 21.55 -3.51 5.24
C LYS A 126 20.93 -4.00 6.56
N ASP A 127 20.38 -3.08 7.33
CA ASP A 127 19.71 -3.37 8.61
C ASP A 127 18.18 -3.52 8.44
N ARG A 128 17.70 -3.67 7.20
CA ARG A 128 16.28 -3.74 6.82
C ARG A 128 15.48 -2.49 7.17
N LYS A 129 16.12 -1.35 7.39
CA LYS A 129 15.43 -0.09 7.60
C LYS A 129 14.93 0.48 6.29
N VAL A 130 13.71 0.95 6.28
CA VAL A 130 13.12 1.57 5.10
C VAL A 130 13.70 2.96 4.92
N ILE A 131 14.37 3.18 3.80
CA ILE A 131 14.99 4.45 3.44
C ILE A 131 14.25 5.16 2.30
N GLY A 132 13.27 4.52 1.71
CA GLY A 132 12.45 5.06 0.65
C GLY A 132 11.46 4.03 0.11
N VAL A 133 10.66 4.49 -0.84
CA VAL A 133 9.78 3.62 -1.65
C VAL A 133 9.94 3.97 -3.13
N VAL A 134 9.79 2.99 -3.99
CA VAL A 134 9.75 3.15 -5.44
C VAL A 134 8.38 2.69 -5.92
N SER A 135 7.70 3.54 -6.66
CA SER A 135 6.43 3.24 -7.32
C SER A 135 6.65 3.03 -8.83
N ARG A 136 5.63 2.48 -9.50
CA ARG A 136 5.63 2.40 -10.97
C ARG A 136 5.76 3.78 -11.62
N PHE A 137 5.17 4.81 -11.01
CA PHE A 137 5.33 6.18 -11.50
C PHE A 137 6.76 6.67 -11.43
N ASP A 138 7.55 6.24 -10.44
CA ASP A 138 8.95 6.63 -10.34
C ASP A 138 9.77 6.09 -11.51
N VAL A 139 9.53 4.85 -11.95
CA VAL A 139 10.22 4.26 -13.11
C VAL A 139 9.71 4.84 -14.44
N LEU A 140 8.57 5.51 -14.48
CA LEU A 140 8.05 6.19 -15.66
C LEU A 140 8.52 7.65 -15.77
N LYS A 141 9.11 8.24 -14.72
CA LYS A 141 9.57 9.65 -14.74
C LYS A 141 10.49 9.99 -15.90
N PRO A 142 11.46 9.16 -16.31
CA PRO A 142 12.32 9.46 -17.46
C PRO A 142 11.54 9.61 -18.77
N LEU A 143 10.47 8.83 -18.97
CA LEU A 143 9.63 8.92 -20.18
C LEU A 143 8.84 10.24 -20.22
N ARG A 144 8.39 10.74 -19.08
CA ARG A 144 7.70 12.04 -18.98
C ARG A 144 8.64 13.18 -19.33
N ALA A 145 9.88 13.16 -18.85
CA ALA A 145 10.87 14.16 -19.16
C ALA A 145 11.16 14.27 -20.67
N ILE A 146 11.12 13.15 -21.41
CA ILE A 146 11.26 13.12 -22.86
C ILE A 146 10.04 13.76 -23.54
N ALA A 147 8.82 13.45 -23.08
CA ALA A 147 7.59 14.02 -23.64
C ALA A 147 7.52 15.55 -23.45
N ASP A 148 7.94 16.06 -22.28
CA ASP A 148 7.96 17.49 -21.98
C ASP A 148 8.97 18.28 -22.85
N THR A 149 10.09 17.64 -23.23
CA THR A 149 11.07 18.24 -24.16
C THR A 149 10.59 18.28 -25.61
N THR A 150 9.73 17.34 -26.02
CA THR A 150 9.23 17.26 -27.40
C THR A 150 8.06 18.23 -27.65
N ASN A 151 7.32 18.63 -26.61
CA ASN A 151 6.20 19.58 -26.72
C ASN A 151 6.64 21.05 -26.65
N ASN A 152 7.91 21.35 -26.48
CA ASN A 152 8.46 22.71 -26.38
C ASN A 152 9.23 23.14 -27.66
N GLN A 153 9.07 22.41 -28.76
CA GLN A 153 9.51 22.78 -30.12
C GLN A 153 8.29 23.01 -31.02
#